data_e7e5935a94adf5abfa28751066dfd7d9
#
_entry.id   e7e5935a94adf5abfa28751066dfd7d9
#
_cell.length_a   1.000
_cell.length_b   1.000
_cell.length_c   1.000
_cell.angle_alpha   90.00
_cell.angle_beta   90.00
_cell.angle_gamma   90.00
#
_symmetry.space_group_name_H-M   'P 1'
#
loop_
_entity.id
_entity.type
_entity.pdbx_description
1 polymer ?
#
loop_
_entity_poly.entity_id
_entity_poly.type
_entity_poly.pdbx_seq_one_letter_code
_entity_poly.pdbx_strand_id
1 'polypeptide(L)'
;MKIGMFLGSVGSDSGGPERYEMELVKHLAAIDKVNEYELLTLFERGPERLVKQENFSAQALSPRIRPVSMLTSLPLQMKRAQADVWHATYVPPPFSPEPYAFTLVCSSMIEHPELFPPAIRLRLTTLTNRAIAKAELIVCISDHIRQVVRERYQVSEDRLAVTHLGASEAFQPLDKEESRRFVRDTYGIDRPYFLFSGRWERRKNIVRIIEAFARFRAESKLDMQLVFSGERTWAAQEADTIIRQHGLARDVVDLGKSPMSELPQLYSGAVALAYPSLWEGFGLPIVEAMAAGTPVITSNNSSMKEIGGDAALLVNPES
;
A
#
# COMPACT_ATOMS: atom_id res chain seq x y z
N MET A 1 -8.97 6.10 28.20
CA MET A 1 -9.83 6.44 27.06
C MET A 1 -10.14 5.16 26.30
N LYS A 2 -11.35 5.03 25.75
CA LYS A 2 -11.71 3.90 24.89
C LYS A 2 -11.70 4.33 23.43
N ILE A 3 -10.87 3.66 22.60
CA ILE A 3 -10.66 3.98 21.20
C ILE A 3 -11.30 2.87 20.35
N GLY A 4 -12.25 3.23 19.51
CA GLY A 4 -12.82 2.31 18.54
C GLY A 4 -12.06 2.40 17.21
N MET A 5 -11.73 1.27 16.60
CA MET A 5 -11.09 1.22 15.29
C MET A 5 -11.89 0.34 14.33
N PHE A 6 -12.21 0.86 13.17
CA PHE A 6 -12.80 0.08 12.08
C PHE A 6 -11.72 -0.29 11.06
N LEU A 7 -11.42 -1.59 11.01
CA LEU A 7 -10.36 -2.20 10.20
C LEU A 7 -11.00 -2.97 9.04
N GLY A 8 -11.41 -2.24 8.02
CA GLY A 8 -12.20 -2.78 6.91
C GLY A 8 -11.45 -3.72 5.97
N SER A 9 -10.11 -3.78 6.04
CA SER A 9 -9.27 -4.57 5.14
C SER A 9 -8.64 -5.80 5.81
N VAL A 10 -8.55 -5.85 7.14
CA VAL A 10 -7.94 -6.99 7.85
C VAL A 10 -8.71 -8.28 7.60
N GLY A 11 -8.00 -9.31 7.11
CA GLY A 11 -8.57 -10.61 6.72
C GLY A 11 -9.00 -10.70 5.25
N SER A 12 -8.75 -9.65 4.44
CA SER A 12 -9.17 -9.61 3.02
C SER A 12 -8.13 -10.10 2.02
N ASP A 13 -6.86 -10.27 2.44
CA ASP A 13 -5.69 -10.50 1.57
C ASP A 13 -5.48 -9.38 0.52
N SER A 14 -5.94 -8.15 0.81
CA SER A 14 -5.94 -7.01 -0.12
C SER A 14 -4.57 -6.33 -0.31
N GLY A 15 -3.54 -6.80 0.37
CA GLY A 15 -2.19 -6.24 0.27
C GLY A 15 -1.99 -4.97 1.11
N GLY A 16 -1.65 -3.84 0.47
CA GLY A 16 -1.28 -2.60 1.16
C GLY A 16 -2.24 -2.10 2.24
N PRO A 17 -3.55 -1.98 1.97
CA PRO A 17 -4.51 -1.53 2.98
C PRO A 17 -4.58 -2.43 4.20
N GLU A 18 -4.61 -3.75 4.02
CA GLU A 18 -4.61 -4.71 5.13
C GLU A 18 -3.33 -4.63 5.95
N ARG A 19 -2.19 -4.55 5.25
CA ARG A 19 -0.88 -4.42 5.90
C ARG A 19 -0.81 -3.15 6.74
N TYR A 20 -1.28 -2.03 6.21
CA TYR A 20 -1.35 -0.77 6.96
C TYR A 20 -2.14 -0.93 8.26
N GLU A 21 -3.36 -1.49 8.19
CA GLU A 21 -4.21 -1.69 9.37
C GLU A 21 -3.57 -2.62 10.41
N MET A 22 -2.94 -3.72 9.96
CA MET A 22 -2.27 -4.67 10.86
C MET A 22 -1.04 -4.06 11.54
N GLU A 23 -0.17 -3.37 10.80
CA GLU A 23 1.02 -2.72 11.36
C GLU A 23 0.62 -1.57 12.29
N LEU A 24 -0.41 -0.80 11.97
CA LEU A 24 -0.93 0.24 12.84
C LEU A 24 -1.35 -0.33 14.20
N VAL A 25 -2.15 -1.40 14.22
CA VAL A 25 -2.59 -2.04 15.48
C VAL A 25 -1.41 -2.63 16.23
N LYS A 26 -0.47 -3.29 15.55
CA LYS A 26 0.74 -3.86 16.15
C LYS A 26 1.58 -2.80 16.86
N HIS A 27 1.82 -1.67 16.21
CA HIS A 27 2.62 -0.59 16.79
C HIS A 27 1.90 0.16 17.90
N LEU A 28 0.58 0.39 17.78
CA LEU A 28 -0.22 0.92 18.87
C LEU A 28 -0.17 0.01 20.09
N ALA A 29 -0.31 -1.30 19.90
CA ALA A 29 -0.23 -2.27 21.00
C ALA A 29 1.17 -2.31 21.65
N ALA A 30 2.24 -2.01 20.89
CA ALA A 30 3.59 -1.94 21.45
C ALA A 30 3.76 -0.74 22.39
N ILE A 31 3.22 0.43 22.03
CA ILE A 31 3.46 1.70 22.73
C ILE A 31 2.37 2.10 23.73
N ASP A 32 1.13 1.63 23.55
CA ASP A 32 0.00 2.03 24.37
C ASP A 32 -0.51 0.86 25.23
N LYS A 33 -0.38 1.01 26.54
CA LYS A 33 -0.82 0.05 27.56
C LYS A 33 -1.93 0.62 28.46
N VAL A 34 -2.38 1.85 28.18
CA VAL A 34 -3.27 2.61 29.06
C VAL A 34 -4.67 2.71 28.46
N ASN A 35 -4.78 2.97 27.17
CA ASN A 35 -6.07 3.10 26.51
C ASN A 35 -6.65 1.72 26.14
N GLU A 36 -7.97 1.60 26.13
CA GLU A 36 -8.68 0.42 25.67
C GLU A 36 -9.00 0.53 24.19
N TYR A 37 -8.83 -0.56 23.44
CA TYR A 37 -9.07 -0.61 22.00
C TYR A 37 -10.17 -1.59 21.64
N GLU A 38 -11.20 -1.13 20.93
CA GLU A 38 -12.28 -1.95 20.36
C GLU A 38 -12.08 -2.02 18.84
N LEU A 39 -11.65 -3.18 18.34
CA LEU A 39 -11.31 -3.39 16.95
C LEU A 39 -12.44 -4.12 16.22
N LEU A 40 -13.03 -3.48 15.20
CA LEU A 40 -14.10 -4.06 14.38
C LEU A 40 -13.54 -4.42 13.00
N THR A 41 -13.67 -5.70 12.59
CA THR A 41 -13.23 -6.18 11.27
C THR A 41 -14.42 -6.63 10.42
N LEU A 42 -14.30 -6.49 9.08
CA LEU A 42 -15.32 -6.99 8.13
C LEU A 42 -15.21 -8.48 7.85
N PHE A 43 -14.04 -9.05 8.09
CA PHE A 43 -13.73 -10.44 7.74
C PHE A 43 -13.62 -11.29 8.99
N GLU A 44 -14.16 -12.51 8.93
CA GLU A 44 -14.20 -13.44 10.05
C GLU A 44 -12.82 -13.76 10.63
N ARG A 45 -11.83 -13.94 9.76
CA ARG A 45 -10.43 -14.22 10.18
C ARG A 45 -9.62 -12.95 10.50
N GLY A 46 -10.27 -11.78 10.46
CA GLY A 46 -9.63 -10.51 10.81
C GLY A 46 -9.10 -10.50 12.24
N PRO A 47 -9.91 -10.82 13.26
CA PRO A 47 -9.46 -10.80 14.66
C PRO A 47 -8.27 -11.72 14.94
N GLU A 48 -8.16 -12.86 14.24
CA GLU A 48 -7.07 -13.83 14.41
C GLU A 48 -5.72 -13.31 13.92
N ARG A 49 -5.74 -12.33 13.00
CA ARG A 49 -4.54 -11.69 12.44
C ARG A 49 -4.03 -10.51 13.24
N LEU A 50 -4.83 -10.05 14.20
CA LEU A 50 -4.48 -8.90 15.05
C LEU A 50 -3.73 -9.35 16.30
N VAL A 51 -2.99 -8.40 16.85
CA VAL A 51 -2.26 -8.59 18.11
C VAL A 51 -3.26 -8.93 19.25
N LYS A 52 -2.89 -9.89 20.08
CA LYS A 52 -3.63 -10.26 21.29
C LYS A 52 -2.97 -9.59 22.48
N GLN A 53 -3.63 -8.60 23.07
CA GLN A 53 -3.17 -7.87 24.22
C GLN A 53 -4.39 -7.52 25.09
N GLU A 54 -4.22 -7.46 26.40
CA GLU A 54 -5.31 -7.34 27.39
C GLU A 54 -6.22 -6.12 27.12
N ASN A 55 -5.63 -4.99 26.74
CA ASN A 55 -6.37 -3.77 26.44
C ASN A 55 -6.86 -3.66 24.96
N PHE A 56 -6.74 -4.73 24.15
CA PHE A 56 -7.23 -4.81 22.77
C PHE A 56 -8.29 -5.89 22.63
N SER A 57 -9.52 -5.51 22.35
CA SER A 57 -10.62 -6.41 22.01
C SER A 57 -10.90 -6.37 20.53
N ALA A 58 -10.97 -7.52 19.86
CA ALA A 58 -11.20 -7.60 18.43
C ALA A 58 -12.39 -8.51 18.11
N GLN A 59 -13.30 -8.02 17.24
CA GLN A 59 -14.45 -8.81 16.79
C GLN A 59 -14.74 -8.61 15.30
N ALA A 60 -15.21 -9.68 14.66
CA ALA A 60 -15.69 -9.63 13.29
C ALA A 60 -17.17 -9.24 13.23
N LEU A 61 -17.55 -8.45 12.23
CA LEU A 61 -18.94 -8.05 12.00
C LEU A 61 -19.76 -9.21 11.43
N SER A 62 -21.04 -9.30 11.86
CA SER A 62 -22.04 -10.23 11.35
C SER A 62 -23.29 -9.44 10.90
N PRO A 63 -23.98 -9.84 9.81
CA PRO A 63 -23.73 -10.98 8.92
C PRO A 63 -22.50 -10.77 8.03
N ARG A 64 -22.01 -11.84 7.36
CA ARG A 64 -20.81 -11.83 6.50
C ARG A 64 -20.98 -11.09 5.17
N ILE A 65 -22.18 -10.60 4.87
CA ILE A 65 -22.47 -9.84 3.64
C ILE A 65 -22.07 -8.39 3.86
N ARG A 66 -20.89 -7.99 3.31
CA ARG A 66 -20.27 -6.68 3.55
C ARG A 66 -21.20 -5.47 3.43
N PRO A 67 -22.00 -5.28 2.36
CA PRO A 67 -22.90 -4.14 2.29
C PRO A 67 -23.92 -4.11 3.43
N VAL A 68 -24.42 -5.29 3.82
CA VAL A 68 -25.38 -5.41 4.93
C VAL A 68 -24.70 -5.07 6.25
N SER A 69 -23.52 -5.64 6.52
CA SER A 69 -22.77 -5.37 7.75
C SER A 69 -22.40 -3.89 7.88
N MET A 70 -21.97 -3.26 6.80
CA MET A 70 -21.61 -1.83 6.79
C MET A 70 -22.81 -0.92 7.12
N LEU A 71 -24.01 -1.32 6.72
CA LEU A 71 -25.22 -0.50 6.92
C LEU A 71 -25.96 -0.83 8.23
N THR A 72 -25.75 -2.00 8.81
CA THR A 72 -26.53 -2.48 9.97
C THR A 72 -25.66 -2.75 11.19
N SER A 73 -24.84 -3.80 11.14
CA SER A 73 -24.09 -4.25 12.33
C SER A 73 -22.96 -3.31 12.70
N LEU A 74 -22.28 -2.68 11.73
CA LEU A 74 -21.20 -1.75 12.02
C LEU A 74 -21.68 -0.54 12.84
N PRO A 75 -22.69 0.25 12.41
CA PRO A 75 -23.19 1.36 13.20
C PRO A 75 -23.70 0.93 14.58
N LEU A 76 -24.34 -0.25 14.67
CA LEU A 76 -24.85 -0.79 15.91
C LEU A 76 -23.71 -1.15 16.88
N GLN A 77 -22.67 -1.83 16.40
CA GLN A 77 -21.50 -2.18 17.21
C GLN A 77 -20.71 -0.94 17.62
N MET A 78 -20.50 0.02 16.71
CA MET A 78 -19.87 1.30 17.04
C MET A 78 -20.61 2.02 18.18
N LYS A 79 -21.94 2.05 18.12
CA LYS A 79 -22.76 2.65 19.19
C LYS A 79 -22.66 1.85 20.51
N ARG A 80 -22.68 0.51 20.44
CA ARG A 80 -22.59 -0.35 21.64
C ARG A 80 -21.24 -0.29 22.32
N ALA A 81 -20.17 -0.12 21.57
CA ALA A 81 -18.82 -0.04 22.10
C ALA A 81 -18.60 1.18 22.99
N GLN A 82 -19.40 2.25 22.84
CA GLN A 82 -19.28 3.49 23.62
C GLN A 82 -17.85 4.01 23.68
N ALA A 83 -17.15 3.97 22.53
CA ALA A 83 -15.80 4.50 22.43
C ALA A 83 -15.81 6.03 22.49
N ASP A 84 -14.78 6.61 23.13
CA ASP A 84 -14.61 8.07 23.25
C ASP A 84 -14.26 8.70 21.89
N VAL A 85 -13.59 7.92 21.02
CA VAL A 85 -13.24 8.33 19.65
C VAL A 85 -13.25 7.11 18.73
N TRP A 86 -13.66 7.32 17.48
CA TRP A 86 -13.57 6.32 16.42
C TRP A 86 -12.51 6.67 15.40
N HIS A 87 -11.78 5.66 14.94
CA HIS A 87 -10.85 5.77 13.83
C HIS A 87 -11.21 4.77 12.73
N ALA A 88 -11.20 5.23 11.49
CA ALA A 88 -11.37 4.36 10.33
C ALA A 88 -10.31 4.65 9.28
N THR A 89 -10.04 3.63 8.45
CA THR A 89 -9.01 3.68 7.44
C THR A 89 -9.58 3.30 6.08
N TYR A 90 -9.02 3.80 5.00
CA TYR A 90 -9.24 3.44 3.60
C TYR A 90 -10.70 3.51 3.12
N VAL A 91 -11.60 2.68 3.62
CA VAL A 91 -13.03 2.73 3.30
C VAL A 91 -13.78 3.22 4.52
N PRO A 92 -14.22 4.49 4.53
CA PRO A 92 -14.93 5.02 5.67
C PRO A 92 -16.30 4.35 5.84
N PRO A 93 -16.73 4.14 7.08
CA PRO A 93 -18.08 3.66 7.34
C PRO A 93 -19.12 4.67 6.84
N PRO A 94 -20.27 4.21 6.33
CA PRO A 94 -21.33 5.11 5.87
C PRO A 94 -21.94 5.95 7.01
N PHE A 95 -21.86 5.46 8.23
CA PHE A 95 -22.30 6.13 9.45
C PHE A 95 -21.24 5.92 10.53
N SER A 96 -20.72 7.01 11.07
CA SER A 96 -19.75 6.99 12.17
C SER A 96 -20.28 7.83 13.32
N PRO A 97 -20.12 7.35 14.58
CA PRO A 97 -20.28 8.22 15.74
C PRO A 97 -19.22 9.33 15.73
N GLU A 98 -19.51 10.44 16.32
CA GLU A 98 -18.57 11.53 16.58
C GLU A 98 -18.09 11.44 18.05
N PRO A 99 -16.82 11.79 18.34
CA PRO A 99 -15.76 12.25 17.44
C PRO A 99 -15.15 11.12 16.57
N TYR A 100 -14.69 11.50 15.36
CA TYR A 100 -14.26 10.56 14.35
C TYR A 100 -12.97 11.02 13.65
N ALA A 101 -11.97 10.16 13.62
CA ALA A 101 -10.74 10.34 12.86
C ALA A 101 -10.74 9.42 11.62
N PHE A 102 -10.22 9.92 10.51
CA PHE A 102 -10.17 9.17 9.25
C PHE A 102 -8.77 9.20 8.64
N THR A 103 -8.17 8.02 8.40
CA THR A 103 -6.93 7.94 7.64
C THR A 103 -7.21 7.73 6.17
N LEU A 104 -6.79 8.70 5.35
CA LEU A 104 -6.83 8.61 3.90
C LEU A 104 -5.51 8.03 3.39
N VAL A 105 -5.53 6.75 3.04
CA VAL A 105 -4.35 6.02 2.53
C VAL A 105 -4.18 6.12 1.01
N CYS A 106 -5.14 6.72 0.30
CA CYS A 106 -5.11 6.80 -1.15
C CYS A 106 -6.00 7.94 -1.63
N SER A 107 -5.48 8.85 -2.41
CA SER A 107 -6.23 9.94 -3.06
C SER A 107 -6.57 9.65 -4.53
N SER A 108 -6.25 8.45 -5.05
CA SER A 108 -6.46 8.14 -6.47
C SER A 108 -7.91 8.29 -6.94
N MET A 109 -8.89 8.04 -6.08
CA MET A 109 -10.30 8.27 -6.42
C MET A 109 -10.67 9.76 -6.53
N ILE A 110 -9.84 10.63 -5.95
CA ILE A 110 -10.00 12.09 -6.00
C ILE A 110 -9.30 12.65 -7.23
N GLU A 111 -8.07 12.20 -7.48
CA GLU A 111 -7.19 12.71 -8.54
C GLU A 111 -7.42 12.00 -9.88
N HIS A 112 -7.67 10.69 -9.86
CA HIS A 112 -7.79 9.81 -11.01
C HIS A 112 -9.09 8.98 -10.98
N PRO A 113 -10.26 9.62 -10.92
CA PRO A 113 -11.55 8.92 -10.85
C PRO A 113 -11.82 8.03 -12.09
N GLU A 114 -11.18 8.33 -13.22
CA GLU A 114 -11.27 7.55 -14.46
C GLU A 114 -10.68 6.14 -14.35
N LEU A 115 -9.81 5.89 -13.36
CA LEU A 115 -9.24 4.56 -13.11
C LEU A 115 -10.25 3.57 -12.49
N PHE A 116 -11.42 4.04 -12.08
CA PHE A 116 -12.42 3.23 -11.39
C PHE A 116 -13.68 3.02 -12.22
N PRO A 117 -14.27 1.81 -12.19
CA PRO A 117 -15.59 1.58 -12.78
C PRO A 117 -16.64 2.54 -12.18
N PRO A 118 -17.64 3.04 -12.97
CA PRO A 118 -18.56 4.09 -12.54
C PRO A 118 -19.26 3.84 -11.20
N ALA A 119 -19.72 2.60 -10.96
CA ALA A 119 -20.41 2.25 -9.71
C ALA A 119 -19.47 2.27 -8.49
N ILE A 120 -18.21 1.81 -8.67
CA ILE A 120 -17.20 1.84 -7.61
C ILE A 120 -16.80 3.29 -7.35
N ARG A 121 -16.57 4.07 -8.40
CA ARG A 121 -16.25 5.50 -8.32
C ARG A 121 -17.30 6.26 -7.53
N LEU A 122 -18.58 6.13 -7.90
CA LEU A 122 -19.68 6.82 -7.22
C LEU A 122 -19.70 6.48 -5.72
N ARG A 123 -19.62 5.19 -5.38
CA ARG A 123 -19.64 4.72 -3.99
C ARG A 123 -18.46 5.27 -3.19
N LEU A 124 -17.24 5.09 -3.70
CA LEU A 124 -16.03 5.51 -2.99
C LEU A 124 -15.96 7.03 -2.85
N THR A 125 -16.27 7.78 -3.91
CA THR A 125 -16.30 9.25 -3.85
C THR A 125 -17.31 9.73 -2.82
N THR A 126 -18.52 9.19 -2.81
CA THR A 126 -19.56 9.58 -1.85
C THR A 126 -19.13 9.31 -0.40
N LEU A 127 -18.59 8.13 -0.12
CA LEU A 127 -18.15 7.76 1.23
C LEU A 127 -16.93 8.59 1.67
N THR A 128 -15.96 8.81 0.78
CA THR A 128 -14.78 9.62 1.08
C THR A 128 -15.14 11.09 1.30
N ASN A 129 -15.99 11.68 0.45
CA ASN A 129 -16.46 13.05 0.62
C ASN A 129 -17.15 13.23 1.98
N ARG A 130 -18.01 12.25 2.35
CA ARG A 130 -18.69 12.28 3.65
C ARG A 130 -17.71 12.15 4.81
N ALA A 131 -16.71 11.25 4.71
CA ALA A 131 -15.71 11.08 5.74
C ALA A 131 -14.87 12.35 5.93
N ILE A 132 -14.39 12.95 4.85
CA ILE A 132 -13.63 14.21 4.90
C ILE A 132 -14.46 15.35 5.49
N ALA A 133 -15.74 15.45 5.14
CA ALA A 133 -16.62 16.49 5.68
C ALA A 133 -16.87 16.33 7.19
N LYS A 134 -16.96 15.08 7.68
CA LYS A 134 -17.37 14.78 9.07
C LYS A 134 -16.23 14.51 10.03
N ALA A 135 -15.07 14.03 9.55
CA ALA A 135 -13.95 13.72 10.42
C ALA A 135 -13.43 14.98 11.12
N GLU A 136 -13.23 14.91 12.42
CA GLU A 136 -12.57 15.95 13.17
C GLU A 136 -11.07 16.03 12.85
N LEU A 137 -10.46 14.86 12.60
CA LEU A 137 -9.07 14.73 12.17
C LEU A 137 -8.97 13.84 10.94
N ILE A 138 -8.30 14.34 9.91
CA ILE A 138 -7.94 13.58 8.71
C ILE A 138 -6.45 13.32 8.73
N VAL A 139 -6.08 12.05 8.88
CA VAL A 139 -4.69 11.61 8.83
C VAL A 139 -4.35 11.26 7.39
N CYS A 140 -3.37 11.95 6.82
CA CYS A 140 -2.85 11.72 5.47
C CYS A 140 -1.52 10.95 5.57
N ILE A 141 -1.32 9.95 4.72
CA ILE A 141 -0.08 9.14 4.76
C ILE A 141 1.09 9.79 4.00
N SER A 142 0.87 10.95 3.38
CA SER A 142 1.89 11.76 2.70
C SER A 142 1.47 13.23 2.66
N ASP A 143 2.44 14.14 2.51
CA ASP A 143 2.17 15.56 2.27
C ASP A 143 1.42 15.78 0.96
N HIS A 144 1.71 14.96 -0.06
CA HIS A 144 0.95 14.98 -1.31
C HIS A 144 -0.55 14.79 -1.07
N ILE A 145 -0.95 13.75 -0.32
CA ILE A 145 -2.37 13.51 0.01
C ILE A 145 -2.93 14.67 0.84
N ARG A 146 -2.18 15.20 1.80
CA ARG A 146 -2.60 16.37 2.59
C ARG A 146 -2.91 17.56 1.70
N GLN A 147 -2.04 17.88 0.74
CA GLN A 147 -2.26 18.97 -0.21
C GLN A 147 -3.51 18.75 -1.07
N VAL A 148 -3.69 17.53 -1.60
CA VAL A 148 -4.89 17.16 -2.38
C VAL A 148 -6.18 17.36 -1.56
N VAL A 149 -6.19 16.93 -0.31
CA VAL A 149 -7.36 17.11 0.58
C VAL A 149 -7.60 18.59 0.86
N ARG A 150 -6.56 19.31 1.23
CA ARG A 150 -6.65 20.76 1.51
C ARG A 150 -7.21 21.54 0.31
N GLU A 151 -6.65 21.33 -0.87
CA GLU A 151 -7.00 22.07 -2.08
C GLU A 151 -8.37 21.69 -2.62
N ARG A 152 -8.67 20.37 -2.65
CA ARG A 152 -9.90 19.88 -3.26
C ARG A 152 -11.14 20.08 -2.38
N TYR A 153 -10.96 19.98 -1.06
CA TYR A 153 -12.07 20.04 -0.09
C TYR A 153 -12.03 21.28 0.80
N GLN A 154 -11.02 22.14 0.65
CA GLN A 154 -10.84 23.37 1.44
C GLN A 154 -10.87 23.08 2.96
N VAL A 155 -10.28 21.96 3.36
CA VAL A 155 -10.17 21.56 4.77
C VAL A 155 -9.13 22.44 5.45
N SER A 156 -9.45 22.93 6.66
CA SER A 156 -8.54 23.70 7.49
C SER A 156 -7.35 22.87 7.99
N GLU A 157 -6.19 23.49 8.15
CA GLU A 157 -4.93 22.80 8.52
C GLU A 157 -4.99 22.12 9.89
N ASP A 158 -5.74 22.67 10.84
CA ASP A 158 -5.95 22.10 12.18
C ASP A 158 -6.66 20.74 12.16
N ARG A 159 -7.36 20.40 11.06
CA ARG A 159 -8.00 19.12 10.83
C ARG A 159 -7.15 18.14 10.03
N LEU A 160 -5.94 18.51 9.63
CA LEU A 160 -5.06 17.71 8.80
C LEU A 160 -3.80 17.33 9.57
N ALA A 161 -3.46 16.04 9.56
CA ALA A 161 -2.19 15.54 10.08
C ALA A 161 -1.52 14.67 9.04
N VAL A 162 -0.19 14.70 8.96
CA VAL A 162 0.58 13.77 8.12
C VAL A 162 1.26 12.75 9.01
N THR A 163 1.10 11.48 8.65
CA THR A 163 1.80 10.37 9.30
C THR A 163 2.37 9.46 8.21
N HIS A 164 3.65 9.61 7.94
CA HIS A 164 4.33 8.78 6.95
C HIS A 164 4.34 7.31 7.37
N LEU A 165 4.27 6.42 6.37
CA LEU A 165 4.43 4.99 6.61
C LEU A 165 5.92 4.66 6.73
N GLY A 166 6.23 3.61 7.50
CA GLY A 166 7.56 3.04 7.62
C GLY A 166 7.67 1.68 6.92
N ALA A 167 8.89 1.27 6.61
CA ALA A 167 9.17 -0.12 6.29
C ALA A 167 9.01 -0.98 7.55
N SER A 168 8.58 -2.25 7.36
CA SER A 168 8.58 -3.22 8.46
C SER A 168 10.03 -3.50 8.90
N GLU A 169 10.21 -3.81 10.18
CA GLU A 169 11.51 -4.17 10.79
C GLU A 169 12.21 -5.34 10.07
N ALA A 170 11.46 -6.15 9.31
CA ALA A 170 12.01 -7.20 8.48
C ALA A 170 12.91 -6.67 7.34
N PHE A 171 12.69 -5.42 6.90
CA PHE A 171 13.52 -4.78 5.89
C PHE A 171 14.68 -4.06 6.55
N GLN A 172 15.85 -4.67 6.45
CA GLN A 172 17.12 -4.14 6.89
C GLN A 172 18.19 -4.58 5.90
N PRO A 173 19.35 -3.91 5.84
CA PRO A 173 20.43 -4.32 4.96
C PRO A 173 20.89 -5.74 5.30
N LEU A 174 20.76 -6.66 4.35
CA LEU A 174 21.27 -8.02 4.43
C LEU A 174 22.54 -8.14 3.60
N ASP A 175 23.33 -9.21 3.87
CA ASP A 175 24.48 -9.52 3.02
C ASP A 175 24.00 -9.75 1.57
N LYS A 176 24.59 -9.00 0.64
CA LYS A 176 24.15 -8.96 -0.76
C LYS A 176 24.42 -10.27 -1.48
N GLU A 177 25.53 -10.91 -1.18
CA GLU A 177 25.90 -12.18 -1.83
C GLU A 177 25.08 -13.35 -1.27
N GLU A 178 24.78 -13.34 0.02
CA GLU A 178 23.84 -14.32 0.62
C GLU A 178 22.43 -14.14 0.08
N SER A 179 21.95 -12.91 -0.04
CA SER A 179 20.66 -12.59 -0.63
C SER A 179 20.56 -13.04 -2.09
N ARG A 180 21.59 -12.80 -2.89
CA ARG A 180 21.66 -13.27 -4.28
C ARG A 180 21.70 -14.79 -4.39
N ARG A 181 22.42 -15.45 -3.47
CA ARG A 181 22.45 -16.92 -3.40
C ARG A 181 21.05 -17.47 -3.08
N PHE A 182 20.39 -16.91 -2.06
CA PHE A 182 19.00 -17.26 -1.73
C PHE A 182 18.07 -17.11 -2.92
N VAL A 183 18.11 -15.96 -3.59
CA VAL A 183 17.26 -15.65 -4.75
C VAL A 183 17.54 -16.58 -5.93
N ARG A 184 18.80 -16.92 -6.17
CA ARG A 184 19.17 -17.91 -7.20
C ARG A 184 18.63 -19.32 -6.84
N ASP A 185 18.85 -19.74 -5.61
CA ASP A 185 18.52 -21.11 -5.19
C ASP A 185 17.00 -21.32 -5.05
N THR A 186 16.26 -20.25 -4.70
CA THR A 186 14.79 -20.28 -4.52
C THR A 186 14.03 -20.03 -5.82
N TYR A 187 14.49 -19.08 -6.64
CA TYR A 187 13.77 -18.57 -7.80
C TYR A 187 14.45 -18.80 -9.15
N GLY A 188 15.68 -19.34 -9.15
CA GLY A 188 16.44 -19.56 -10.37
C GLY A 188 16.98 -18.27 -11.01
N ILE A 189 17.05 -17.17 -10.26
CA ILE A 189 17.56 -15.88 -10.73
C ILE A 189 19.06 -15.84 -10.50
N ASP A 190 19.84 -16.07 -11.53
CA ASP A 190 21.28 -16.24 -11.50
C ASP A 190 22.08 -15.02 -12.00
N ARG A 191 21.40 -14.01 -12.55
CA ARG A 191 21.97 -12.76 -13.06
C ARG A 191 21.65 -11.56 -12.16
N PRO A 192 22.44 -10.48 -12.19
CA PRO A 192 22.04 -9.22 -11.56
C PRO A 192 20.68 -8.76 -12.06
N TYR A 193 19.86 -8.19 -11.18
CA TYR A 193 18.48 -7.85 -11.55
C TYR A 193 18.01 -6.51 -11.00
N PHE A 194 17.11 -5.87 -11.76
CA PHE A 194 16.23 -4.83 -11.25
C PHE A 194 14.99 -5.50 -10.68
N LEU A 195 14.53 -5.01 -9.51
CA LEU A 195 13.32 -5.50 -8.87
C LEU A 195 12.17 -4.51 -9.09
N PHE A 196 11.01 -5.04 -9.43
CA PHE A 196 9.72 -4.37 -9.24
C PHE A 196 8.92 -5.12 -8.17
N SER A 197 8.31 -4.40 -7.22
CA SER A 197 7.45 -4.99 -6.18
C SER A 197 6.08 -4.34 -6.17
N GLY A 198 5.03 -5.13 -6.45
CA GLY A 198 3.65 -4.66 -6.46
C GLY A 198 2.76 -5.37 -7.48
N ARG A 199 1.45 -5.15 -7.36
CA ARG A 199 0.45 -5.71 -8.31
C ARG A 199 0.64 -5.11 -9.70
N TRP A 200 0.40 -5.90 -10.73
CA TRP A 200 0.51 -5.48 -12.13
C TRP A 200 -0.70 -4.62 -12.54
N GLU A 201 -0.71 -3.38 -12.11
CA GLU A 201 -1.75 -2.39 -12.42
C GLU A 201 -1.22 -1.31 -13.37
N ARG A 202 -2.08 -0.72 -14.21
CA ARG A 202 -1.66 0.35 -15.15
C ARG A 202 -0.96 1.51 -14.45
N ARG A 203 -1.47 1.92 -13.29
CA ARG A 203 -0.86 3.02 -12.53
C ARG A 203 0.57 2.72 -12.06
N LYS A 204 0.94 1.43 -11.97
CA LYS A 204 2.30 0.97 -11.63
C LYS A 204 3.28 1.02 -12.83
N ASN A 205 2.77 1.37 -14.01
CA ASN A 205 3.57 1.65 -15.19
C ASN A 205 4.38 0.45 -15.72
N ILE A 206 3.86 -0.76 -15.57
CA ILE A 206 4.54 -2.03 -15.88
C ILE A 206 5.07 -2.06 -17.32
N VAL A 207 4.27 -1.59 -18.27
CA VAL A 207 4.63 -1.58 -19.70
C VAL A 207 5.88 -0.74 -19.92
N ARG A 208 5.91 0.51 -19.43
CA ARG A 208 7.09 1.37 -19.57
C ARG A 208 8.33 0.86 -18.85
N ILE A 209 8.16 0.18 -17.71
CA ILE A 209 9.29 -0.48 -17.04
C ILE A 209 9.93 -1.52 -17.97
N ILE A 210 9.12 -2.33 -18.65
CA ILE A 210 9.59 -3.36 -19.58
C ILE A 210 10.22 -2.71 -20.82
N GLU A 211 9.61 -1.68 -21.42
CA GLU A 211 10.15 -0.94 -22.56
C GLU A 211 11.49 -0.25 -22.22
N ALA A 212 11.56 0.39 -21.04
CA ALA A 212 12.81 1.01 -20.56
C ALA A 212 13.91 -0.04 -20.35
N PHE A 213 13.55 -1.20 -19.80
CA PHE A 213 14.47 -2.32 -19.65
C PHE A 213 14.96 -2.86 -21.00
N ALA A 214 14.06 -2.98 -22.00
CA ALA A 214 14.44 -3.37 -23.36
C ALA A 214 15.48 -2.44 -23.97
N ARG A 215 15.27 -1.13 -23.84
CA ARG A 215 16.23 -0.10 -24.31
C ARG A 215 17.55 -0.19 -23.55
N PHE A 216 17.49 -0.29 -22.21
CA PHE A 216 18.67 -0.45 -21.37
C PHE A 216 19.51 -1.66 -21.79
N ARG A 217 18.90 -2.82 -22.03
CA ARG A 217 19.57 -4.04 -22.49
C ARG A 217 20.26 -3.85 -23.85
N ALA A 218 19.56 -3.19 -24.79
CA ALA A 218 20.12 -2.93 -26.13
C ALA A 218 21.32 -1.99 -26.10
N GLU A 219 21.28 -0.95 -25.26
CA GLU A 219 22.31 0.08 -25.17
C GLU A 219 23.50 -0.33 -24.30
N SER A 220 23.25 -0.91 -23.12
CA SER A 220 24.33 -1.24 -22.14
C SER A 220 25.04 -2.55 -22.43
N LYS A 221 24.40 -3.49 -23.13
CA LYS A 221 24.85 -4.88 -23.35
C LYS A 221 25.15 -5.65 -22.05
N LEU A 222 24.67 -5.16 -20.92
CA LEU A 222 24.79 -5.85 -19.63
C LEU A 222 23.84 -7.03 -19.57
N ASP A 223 24.33 -8.15 -19.05
CA ASP A 223 23.49 -9.35 -18.86
C ASP A 223 22.73 -9.28 -17.54
N MET A 224 21.55 -8.67 -17.57
CA MET A 224 20.69 -8.41 -16.42
C MET A 224 19.30 -8.98 -16.61
N GLN A 225 18.57 -9.15 -15.49
CA GLN A 225 17.17 -9.52 -15.46
C GLN A 225 16.30 -8.40 -14.90
N LEU A 226 15.04 -8.40 -15.26
CA LEU A 226 13.99 -7.59 -14.65
C LEU A 226 13.03 -8.54 -13.93
N VAL A 227 12.98 -8.43 -12.61
CA VAL A 227 12.22 -9.33 -11.74
C VAL A 227 11.00 -8.63 -11.20
N PHE A 228 9.84 -9.24 -11.39
CA PHE A 228 8.57 -8.78 -10.86
C PHE A 228 8.14 -9.66 -9.69
N SER A 229 7.89 -9.06 -8.53
CA SER A 229 7.24 -9.67 -7.38
C SER A 229 5.90 -9.00 -7.13
N GLY A 230 4.80 -9.72 -7.42
CA GLY A 230 3.46 -9.22 -7.23
C GLY A 230 2.41 -9.93 -8.06
N GLU A 231 1.17 -9.80 -7.64
CA GLU A 231 0.04 -10.43 -8.29
C GLU A 231 -0.21 -9.85 -9.69
N ARG A 232 -0.35 -10.72 -10.67
CA ARG A 232 -0.76 -10.34 -12.03
C ARG A 232 -2.23 -9.94 -12.05
N THR A 233 -2.53 -8.84 -12.72
CA THR A 233 -3.89 -8.37 -12.95
C THR A 233 -4.16 -8.21 -14.44
N TRP A 234 -5.25 -7.54 -14.79
CA TRP A 234 -5.63 -7.26 -16.17
C TRP A 234 -4.57 -6.51 -17.01
N ALA A 235 -3.63 -5.80 -16.38
CA ALA A 235 -2.51 -5.15 -17.08
C ALA A 235 -1.44 -6.15 -17.58
N ALA A 236 -1.47 -7.39 -17.14
CA ALA A 236 -0.46 -8.39 -17.48
C ALA A 236 -0.47 -8.78 -18.97
N GLN A 237 -1.63 -8.78 -19.61
CA GLN A 237 -1.75 -9.15 -21.03
C GLN A 237 -0.99 -8.17 -21.95
N GLU A 238 -1.05 -6.87 -21.65
CA GLU A 238 -0.32 -5.83 -22.38
C GLU A 238 1.20 -6.02 -22.16
N ALA A 239 1.62 -6.24 -20.92
CA ALA A 239 3.00 -6.50 -20.57
C ALA A 239 3.57 -7.74 -21.29
N ASP A 240 2.82 -8.86 -21.35
CA ASP A 240 3.23 -10.07 -22.09
C ASP A 240 3.44 -9.81 -23.58
N THR A 241 2.66 -8.92 -24.14
CA THR A 241 2.81 -8.53 -25.55
C THR A 241 4.12 -7.79 -25.77
N ILE A 242 4.45 -6.83 -24.91
CA ILE A 242 5.70 -6.07 -24.98
C ILE A 242 6.91 -6.98 -24.73
N ILE A 243 6.85 -7.88 -23.75
CA ILE A 243 7.91 -8.87 -23.51
C ILE A 243 8.22 -9.70 -24.77
N ARG A 244 7.18 -10.17 -25.45
CA ARG A 244 7.36 -10.94 -26.71
C ARG A 244 7.91 -10.07 -27.85
N GLN A 245 7.39 -8.87 -28.03
CA GLN A 245 7.82 -7.93 -29.08
C GLN A 245 9.31 -7.59 -28.98
N HIS A 246 9.83 -7.46 -27.77
CA HIS A 246 11.22 -7.14 -27.52
C HIS A 246 12.13 -8.38 -27.28
N GLY A 247 11.58 -9.59 -27.40
CA GLY A 247 12.36 -10.83 -27.22
C GLY A 247 12.89 -11.05 -25.79
N LEU A 248 12.23 -10.49 -24.76
CA LEU A 248 12.69 -10.47 -23.38
C LEU A 248 12.23 -11.67 -22.53
N ALA A 249 11.72 -12.74 -23.15
CA ALA A 249 11.15 -13.87 -22.43
C ALA A 249 12.12 -14.58 -21.44
N ARG A 250 13.44 -14.46 -21.66
CA ARG A 250 14.47 -15.01 -20.75
C ARG A 250 15.00 -13.97 -19.74
N ASP A 251 14.69 -12.70 -19.92
CA ASP A 251 15.23 -11.59 -19.15
C ASP A 251 14.24 -10.99 -18.19
N VAL A 252 12.93 -11.19 -18.44
CA VAL A 252 11.85 -10.77 -17.53
C VAL A 252 11.35 -11.99 -16.77
N VAL A 253 11.47 -11.94 -15.45
CA VAL A 253 11.06 -13.02 -14.53
C VAL A 253 9.88 -12.55 -13.71
N ASP A 254 8.79 -13.31 -13.76
CA ASP A 254 7.59 -13.08 -12.97
C ASP A 254 7.51 -14.12 -11.85
N LEU A 255 7.66 -13.66 -10.61
CA LEU A 255 7.61 -14.51 -9.41
C LEU A 255 6.18 -14.71 -8.88
N GLY A 256 5.20 -13.98 -9.45
CA GLY A 256 3.90 -13.86 -8.80
C GLY A 256 4.01 -13.20 -7.43
N LYS A 257 3.09 -13.51 -6.53
CA LYS A 257 3.09 -12.96 -5.17
C LYS A 257 4.13 -13.69 -4.30
N SER A 258 5.29 -13.07 -4.09
CA SER A 258 6.32 -13.60 -3.17
C SER A 258 5.85 -13.53 -1.71
N PRO A 259 6.24 -14.51 -0.86
CA PRO A 259 6.02 -14.44 0.58
C PRO A 259 6.69 -13.20 1.21
N MET A 260 6.05 -12.62 2.22
CA MET A 260 6.60 -11.46 2.95
C MET A 260 7.97 -11.73 3.57
N SER A 261 8.20 -12.98 4.04
CA SER A 261 9.47 -13.42 4.62
C SER A 261 10.64 -13.45 3.64
N GLU A 262 10.37 -13.46 2.34
CA GLU A 262 11.39 -13.57 1.28
C GLU A 262 11.66 -12.23 0.58
N LEU A 263 10.77 -11.24 0.78
CA LEU A 263 10.95 -9.90 0.20
C LEU A 263 12.26 -9.22 0.63
N PRO A 264 12.70 -9.29 1.90
CA PRO A 264 13.97 -8.67 2.30
C PRO A 264 15.17 -9.16 1.47
N GLN A 265 15.25 -10.47 1.16
CA GLN A 265 16.29 -11.02 0.31
C GLN A 265 16.16 -10.56 -1.14
N LEU A 266 14.92 -10.51 -1.66
CA LEU A 266 14.67 -10.01 -3.01
C LEU A 266 15.09 -8.54 -3.17
N TYR A 267 14.82 -7.70 -2.17
CA TYR A 267 15.28 -6.32 -2.18
C TYR A 267 16.80 -6.23 -2.05
N SER A 268 17.40 -6.84 -1.02
CA SER A 268 18.84 -6.75 -0.74
C SER A 268 19.71 -7.31 -1.87
N GLY A 269 19.25 -8.37 -2.56
CA GLY A 269 19.95 -8.96 -3.71
C GLY A 269 19.86 -8.13 -4.99
N ALA A 270 18.90 -7.22 -5.11
CA ALA A 270 18.67 -6.42 -6.31
C ALA A 270 19.77 -5.38 -6.54
N VAL A 271 19.97 -5.00 -7.80
CA VAL A 271 20.83 -3.87 -8.19
C VAL A 271 20.13 -2.56 -7.85
N ALA A 272 18.85 -2.47 -8.15
CA ALA A 272 17.97 -1.37 -7.76
C ALA A 272 16.50 -1.80 -7.80
N LEU A 273 15.67 -1.10 -7.05
CA LEU A 273 14.22 -1.11 -7.23
C LEU A 273 13.85 -0.20 -8.40
N ALA A 274 13.09 -0.71 -9.37
CA ALA A 274 12.48 0.07 -10.46
C ALA A 274 10.98 0.27 -10.16
N TYR A 275 10.61 1.47 -9.68
CA TYR A 275 9.24 1.78 -9.24
C TYR A 275 8.74 3.12 -9.79
N PRO A 276 8.78 3.35 -11.12
CA PRO A 276 8.34 4.60 -11.75
C PRO A 276 6.82 4.60 -11.97
N SER A 277 6.04 4.44 -10.89
CA SER A 277 4.57 4.46 -10.96
C SER A 277 4.06 5.80 -11.50
N LEU A 278 2.91 5.78 -12.17
CA LEU A 278 2.25 7.00 -12.64
C LEU A 278 1.66 7.80 -11.46
N TRP A 279 1.21 7.08 -10.45
CA TRP A 279 0.64 7.68 -9.25
C TRP A 279 0.68 6.73 -8.04
N GLU A 280 0.97 7.26 -6.86
CA GLU A 280 0.92 6.55 -5.56
C GLU A 280 0.42 7.47 -4.45
N GLY A 281 -0.21 6.85 -3.44
CA GLY A 281 -0.55 7.56 -2.20
C GLY A 281 0.64 7.67 -1.23
N PHE A 282 1.60 6.74 -1.32
CA PHE A 282 2.84 6.76 -0.53
C PHE A 282 4.02 6.14 -1.28
N GLY A 283 3.96 4.86 -1.63
CA GLY A 283 5.06 4.14 -2.26
C GLY A 283 5.85 3.29 -1.25
N LEU A 284 5.17 2.43 -0.49
CA LEU A 284 5.83 1.50 0.47
C LEU A 284 7.06 0.78 -0.10
N PRO A 285 7.06 0.27 -1.35
CA PRO A 285 8.24 -0.35 -1.93
C PRO A 285 9.49 0.54 -1.94
N ILE A 286 9.33 1.87 -2.00
CA ILE A 286 10.45 2.81 -1.95
C ILE A 286 11.14 2.74 -0.59
N VAL A 287 10.39 2.88 0.50
CA VAL A 287 10.96 2.84 1.86
C VAL A 287 11.43 1.43 2.24
N GLU A 288 10.81 0.37 1.71
CA GLU A 288 11.26 -1.02 1.86
C GLU A 288 12.64 -1.22 1.21
N ALA A 289 12.81 -0.73 -0.01
CA ALA A 289 14.09 -0.80 -0.71
C ALA A 289 15.18 0.02 0.02
N MET A 290 14.86 1.25 0.43
CA MET A 290 15.79 2.09 1.19
C MET A 290 16.19 1.44 2.51
N ALA A 291 15.25 0.86 3.26
CA ALA A 291 15.52 0.13 4.49
C ALA A 291 16.38 -1.12 4.27
N ALA A 292 16.24 -1.79 3.12
CA ALA A 292 17.06 -2.92 2.71
C ALA A 292 18.45 -2.51 2.14
N GLY A 293 18.75 -1.21 2.05
CA GLY A 293 19.98 -0.70 1.44
C GLY A 293 20.02 -0.81 -0.08
N THR A 294 18.87 -0.91 -0.73
CA THR A 294 18.75 -1.08 -2.18
C THR A 294 18.49 0.27 -2.85
N PRO A 295 19.29 0.65 -3.88
CA PRO A 295 19.06 1.86 -4.66
C PRO A 295 17.65 1.90 -5.25
N VAL A 296 17.07 3.10 -5.38
CA VAL A 296 15.70 3.28 -5.85
C VAL A 296 15.67 4.16 -7.09
N ILE A 297 14.95 3.70 -8.12
CA ILE A 297 14.54 4.50 -9.28
C ILE A 297 13.02 4.66 -9.17
N THR A 298 12.53 5.89 -9.01
CA THR A 298 11.10 6.16 -8.84
C THR A 298 10.68 7.45 -9.54
N SER A 299 9.39 7.74 -9.54
CA SER A 299 8.84 8.89 -10.26
C SER A 299 9.07 10.21 -9.53
N ASN A 300 9.19 11.28 -10.31
CA ASN A 300 9.30 12.66 -9.82
C ASN A 300 7.95 13.32 -9.54
N ASN A 301 6.88 12.56 -9.40
CA ASN A 301 5.51 13.04 -9.17
C ASN A 301 4.86 12.39 -7.95
N SER A 302 3.66 12.84 -7.60
CA SER A 302 2.84 12.40 -6.46
C SER A 302 3.66 12.25 -5.16
N SER A 303 3.32 11.35 -4.29
CA SER A 303 4.08 11.07 -3.06
C SER A 303 5.47 10.48 -3.31
N MET A 304 5.73 9.90 -4.48
CA MET A 304 7.02 9.25 -4.78
C MET A 304 8.18 10.24 -4.80
N LYS A 305 7.96 11.49 -5.26
CA LYS A 305 8.95 12.56 -5.18
C LYS A 305 9.26 12.92 -3.71
N GLU A 306 8.24 12.99 -2.88
CA GLU A 306 8.36 13.26 -1.45
C GLU A 306 9.11 12.15 -0.73
N ILE A 307 8.70 10.90 -0.94
CA ILE A 307 9.25 9.73 -0.24
C ILE A 307 10.66 9.36 -0.76
N GLY A 308 10.89 9.51 -2.06
CA GLY A 308 12.21 9.27 -2.67
C GLY A 308 13.24 10.32 -2.26
N GLY A 309 12.82 11.58 -2.13
CA GLY A 309 13.68 12.69 -1.76
C GLY A 309 14.98 12.74 -2.58
N ASP A 310 16.08 13.05 -1.92
CA ASP A 310 17.42 13.06 -2.52
C ASP A 310 18.09 11.67 -2.51
N ALA A 311 17.44 10.67 -1.91
CA ALA A 311 17.98 9.31 -1.78
C ALA A 311 17.58 8.38 -2.95
N ALA A 312 16.73 8.85 -3.86
CA ALA A 312 16.29 8.08 -5.03
C ALA A 312 16.64 8.79 -6.34
N LEU A 313 16.83 8.00 -7.41
CA LEU A 313 16.87 8.52 -8.76
C LEU A 313 15.44 8.83 -9.21
N LEU A 314 15.11 10.12 -9.32
CA LEU A 314 13.80 10.58 -9.74
C LEU A 314 13.72 10.69 -11.26
N VAL A 315 12.72 10.04 -11.87
CA VAL A 315 12.49 10.01 -13.31
C VAL A 315 11.09 10.48 -13.67
N ASN A 316 10.92 11.00 -14.89
CA ASN A 316 9.59 11.24 -15.42
C ASN A 316 8.95 9.90 -15.80
N PRO A 317 7.82 9.49 -15.20
CA PRO A 317 7.20 8.20 -15.48
C PRO A 317 6.54 8.12 -16.86
N GLU A 318 6.47 9.23 -17.59
CA GLU A 318 5.84 9.29 -18.92
C GLU A 318 6.84 9.31 -20.08
N SER A 319 8.13 9.37 -19.78
CA SER A 319 9.19 9.43 -20.82
C SER A 319 9.88 8.10 -21.03
#